data_139c1fb9ea3c4aad90d53ffe6b0a5c47
#
_entry.id   139c1fb9ea3c4aad90d53ffe6b0a5c47
#
_cell.length_a   1.000
_cell.length_b   1.000
_cell.length_c   1.000
_cell.angle_alpha   90.00
_cell.angle_beta   90.00
_cell.angle_gamma   90.00
#
_symmetry.space_group_name_H-M   'P 1'
#
loop_
_entity.id
_entity.type
_entity.pdbx_description
1 polymer ?
#
loop_
_entity_poly.entity_id
_entity_poly.type
_entity_poly.pdbx_seq_one_letter_code
_entity_poly.pdbx_strand_id
1 'polypeptide(L)'
;NRALEVGLDPWEKPLREAEARGVYQQAVLTKASEIPYPDAYFASAVSNSVLEHIPALEPVLAELGRVLRPGAAFVFCVPNQRFLGALSIGRFFDNLRLRFLGDLYRRFFNRISRHHHCDDPSTWRQRLEGAGFELVDCWDYFSPRALRVLEWGHYFGLPSLLTRLLWGRWIVAPWKWSLFFTRLITLKAYNEASIQAEGVYTFYITRKKIEN
;
A
#
# COMPACT_ATOMS: atom_id res chain seq x y z
N ASN A 1 5.87 -5.19 -23.63
CA ASN A 1 5.62 -5.28 -22.19
C ASN A 1 5.80 -6.73 -21.78
N ARG A 2 6.73 -7.03 -20.87
CA ARG A 2 6.80 -8.36 -20.24
C ARG A 2 5.75 -8.39 -19.13
N ALA A 3 4.85 -9.39 -19.15
CA ALA A 3 3.95 -9.64 -18.06
C ALA A 3 4.76 -10.10 -16.83
N LEU A 4 4.29 -9.74 -15.63
CA LEU A 4 4.84 -10.28 -14.39
C LEU A 4 4.56 -11.79 -14.32
N GLU A 5 5.46 -12.56 -13.73
CA GLU A 5 5.34 -14.02 -13.71
C GLU A 5 4.11 -14.46 -12.91
N VAL A 6 4.00 -14.05 -11.66
CA VAL A 6 2.93 -14.47 -10.75
C VAL A 6 2.36 -13.27 -10.00
N GLY A 7 1.03 -13.20 -9.94
CA GLY A 7 0.28 -12.34 -9.03
C GLY A 7 -0.46 -13.17 -7.99
N LEU A 8 -0.41 -12.75 -6.71
CA LEU A 8 -1.07 -13.42 -5.61
C LEU A 8 -2.13 -12.50 -5.00
N ASP A 9 -3.32 -13.03 -4.72
CA ASP A 9 -4.36 -12.32 -3.96
C ASP A 9 -5.22 -13.35 -3.21
N PRO A 10 -5.61 -13.10 -1.94
CA PRO A 10 -6.50 -13.98 -1.20
C PRO A 10 -7.98 -13.83 -1.63
N TRP A 11 -8.30 -12.87 -2.48
CA TRP A 11 -9.66 -12.59 -2.93
C TRP A 11 -9.83 -12.84 -4.43
N GLU A 12 -10.80 -13.66 -4.76
CA GLU A 12 -11.05 -14.06 -6.15
C GLU A 12 -11.38 -12.89 -7.08
N LYS A 13 -12.12 -11.89 -6.59
CA LYS A 13 -12.57 -10.77 -7.42
C LYS A 13 -11.42 -9.87 -7.90
N PRO A 14 -10.50 -9.36 -7.04
CA PRO A 14 -9.32 -8.63 -7.50
C PRO A 14 -8.45 -9.46 -8.42
N LEU A 15 -8.32 -10.75 -8.14
CA LEU A 15 -7.52 -11.66 -8.95
C LEU A 15 -8.06 -11.77 -10.38
N ARG A 16 -9.37 -11.98 -10.54
CA ARG A 16 -10.03 -12.00 -11.87
C ARG A 16 -9.90 -10.66 -12.61
N GLU A 17 -9.98 -9.55 -11.90
CA GLU A 17 -9.76 -8.22 -12.51
C GLU A 17 -8.32 -8.06 -13.01
N ALA A 18 -7.34 -8.58 -12.29
CA ALA A 18 -5.94 -8.57 -12.67
C ALA A 18 -5.66 -9.49 -13.87
N GLU A 19 -6.24 -10.68 -13.90
CA GLU A 19 -6.20 -11.61 -15.05
C GLU A 19 -6.77 -10.96 -16.32
N ALA A 20 -7.93 -10.32 -16.21
CA ALA A 20 -8.59 -9.65 -17.34
C ALA A 20 -7.74 -8.50 -17.94
N ARG A 21 -6.79 -7.96 -17.17
CA ARG A 21 -5.85 -6.93 -17.63
C ARG A 21 -4.59 -7.49 -18.30
N GLY A 22 -4.35 -8.80 -18.20
CA GLY A 22 -3.18 -9.47 -18.78
C GLY A 22 -1.84 -8.99 -18.19
N VAL A 23 -1.83 -8.54 -16.93
CA VAL A 23 -0.62 -8.03 -16.25
C VAL A 23 0.26 -9.17 -15.79
N TYR A 24 -0.34 -10.30 -15.40
CA TYR A 24 0.33 -11.47 -14.87
C TYR A 24 0.26 -12.62 -15.89
N GLN A 25 1.30 -13.46 -15.92
CA GLN A 25 1.27 -14.71 -16.66
C GLN A 25 0.39 -15.74 -15.94
N GLN A 26 0.45 -15.73 -14.60
CA GLN A 26 -0.35 -16.57 -13.74
C GLN A 26 -0.88 -15.76 -12.55
N ALA A 27 -2.16 -15.89 -12.26
CA ALA A 27 -2.80 -15.34 -11.07
C ALA A 27 -3.19 -16.49 -10.13
N VAL A 28 -2.79 -16.40 -8.86
CA VAL A 28 -2.95 -17.48 -7.88
C VAL A 28 -3.77 -17.00 -6.70
N LEU A 29 -4.88 -17.68 -6.45
CA LEU A 29 -5.75 -17.43 -5.29
C LEU A 29 -5.14 -18.08 -4.06
N THR A 30 -4.43 -17.29 -3.26
CA THR A 30 -3.78 -17.76 -2.03
C THR A 30 -3.50 -16.61 -1.08
N LYS A 31 -3.25 -16.93 0.19
CA LYS A 31 -2.71 -15.99 1.16
C LYS A 31 -1.20 -15.86 0.97
N ALA A 32 -0.66 -14.67 1.26
CA ALA A 32 0.78 -14.44 1.19
C ALA A 32 1.59 -15.23 2.26
N SER A 33 0.92 -15.83 3.24
CA SER A 33 1.52 -16.75 4.21
C SER A 33 1.57 -18.22 3.76
N GLU A 34 1.04 -18.53 2.56
CA GLU A 34 0.90 -19.90 2.04
C GLU A 34 1.11 -19.90 0.53
N ILE A 35 2.32 -19.52 0.07
CA ILE A 35 2.63 -19.37 -1.35
C ILE A 35 2.90 -20.76 -1.97
N PRO A 36 2.10 -21.24 -2.95
CA PRO A 36 2.19 -22.60 -3.45
C PRO A 36 3.32 -22.79 -4.47
N TYR A 37 4.51 -22.36 -4.10
CA TYR A 37 5.75 -22.51 -4.88
C TYR A 37 6.87 -23.08 -4.01
N PRO A 38 7.84 -23.79 -4.61
CA PRO A 38 8.96 -24.37 -3.86
C PRO A 38 9.89 -23.28 -3.30
N ASP A 39 10.77 -23.70 -2.39
CA ASP A 39 11.81 -22.83 -1.82
C ASP A 39 12.71 -22.28 -2.92
N ALA A 40 13.15 -21.04 -2.74
CA ALA A 40 14.08 -20.35 -3.63
C ALA A 40 13.62 -20.34 -5.10
N TYR A 41 12.32 -20.22 -5.35
CA TYR A 41 11.74 -20.21 -6.70
C TYR A 41 11.90 -18.85 -7.40
N PHE A 42 11.51 -17.76 -6.72
CA PHE A 42 11.44 -16.43 -7.31
C PHE A 42 12.77 -15.65 -7.21
N ALA A 43 13.07 -14.90 -8.27
CA ALA A 43 14.22 -14.01 -8.33
C ALA A 43 13.95 -12.63 -7.69
N SER A 44 12.70 -12.25 -7.50
CA SER A 44 12.30 -11.01 -6.84
C SER A 44 10.83 -11.05 -6.45
N ALA A 45 10.43 -10.17 -5.51
CA ALA A 45 9.05 -9.92 -5.15
C ALA A 45 8.78 -8.42 -5.00
N VAL A 46 7.53 -8.03 -5.25
CA VAL A 46 7.05 -6.65 -5.07
C VAL A 46 5.73 -6.65 -4.31
N SER A 47 5.58 -5.75 -3.34
CA SER A 47 4.33 -5.51 -2.62
C SER A 47 4.06 -4.01 -2.52
N ASN A 48 2.94 -3.55 -3.05
CA ASN A 48 2.59 -2.13 -3.05
C ASN A 48 1.32 -1.89 -2.23
N SER A 49 1.47 -1.27 -1.06
CA SER A 49 0.36 -0.96 -0.13
C SER A 49 -0.52 -2.18 0.16
N VAL A 50 0.08 -3.26 0.65
CA VAL A 50 -0.59 -4.52 1.00
C VAL A 50 -0.24 -4.98 2.41
N LEU A 51 1.05 -4.92 2.77
CA LEU A 51 1.53 -5.47 4.04
C LEU A 51 0.91 -4.79 5.26
N GLU A 52 0.59 -3.51 5.16
CA GLU A 52 -0.08 -2.76 6.22
C GLU A 52 -1.48 -3.29 6.56
N HIS A 53 -2.10 -4.04 5.65
CA HIS A 53 -3.44 -4.61 5.84
C HIS A 53 -3.43 -6.02 6.42
N ILE A 54 -2.26 -6.64 6.56
CA ILE A 54 -2.12 -8.02 7.03
C ILE A 54 -1.84 -8.02 8.54
N PRO A 55 -2.79 -8.49 9.39
CA PRO A 55 -2.60 -8.43 10.85
C PRO A 55 -1.38 -9.20 11.36
N ALA A 56 -1.12 -10.39 10.80
CA ALA A 56 0.02 -11.25 11.15
C ALA A 56 1.06 -11.21 10.03
N LEU A 57 2.08 -10.35 10.17
CA LEU A 57 3.12 -10.15 9.14
C LEU A 57 4.22 -11.21 9.17
N GLU A 58 4.54 -11.72 10.35
CA GLU A 58 5.67 -12.64 10.53
C GLU A 58 5.55 -13.89 9.64
N PRO A 59 4.40 -14.59 9.55
CA PRO A 59 4.23 -15.71 8.63
C PRO A 59 4.41 -15.33 7.16
N VAL A 60 3.97 -14.11 6.78
CA VAL A 60 4.09 -13.62 5.40
C VAL A 60 5.54 -13.34 5.04
N LEU A 61 6.28 -12.67 5.94
CA LEU A 61 7.69 -12.39 5.72
C LEU A 61 8.54 -13.66 5.71
N ALA A 62 8.22 -14.63 6.58
CA ALA A 62 8.89 -15.93 6.59
C ALA A 62 8.64 -16.70 5.28
N GLU A 63 7.40 -16.68 4.78
CA GLU A 63 7.03 -17.34 3.54
C GLU A 63 7.68 -16.66 2.31
N LEU A 64 7.75 -15.33 2.28
CA LEU A 64 8.53 -14.60 1.29
C LEU A 64 10.02 -14.98 1.36
N GLY A 65 10.55 -15.09 2.58
CA GLY A 65 11.92 -15.59 2.79
C GLY A 65 12.13 -16.99 2.23
N ARG A 66 11.17 -17.89 2.37
CA ARG A 66 11.24 -19.26 1.84
C ARG A 66 11.24 -19.29 0.32
N VAL A 67 10.29 -18.60 -0.33
CA VAL A 67 10.13 -18.71 -1.79
C VAL A 67 11.11 -17.87 -2.60
N LEU A 68 11.75 -16.88 -2.00
CA LEU A 68 12.75 -16.05 -2.67
C LEU A 68 14.13 -16.72 -2.67
N ARG A 69 14.86 -16.58 -3.75
CA ARG A 69 16.25 -17.04 -3.88
C ARG A 69 17.18 -16.26 -2.95
N PRO A 70 18.26 -16.85 -2.44
CA PRO A 70 19.32 -16.07 -1.80
C PRO A 70 19.78 -14.92 -2.69
N GLY A 71 19.90 -13.72 -2.13
CA GLY A 71 20.26 -12.52 -2.87
C GLY A 71 19.11 -11.86 -3.65
N ALA A 72 17.91 -12.45 -3.70
CA ALA A 72 16.76 -11.90 -4.38
C ALA A 72 16.28 -10.59 -3.73
N ALA A 73 15.84 -9.64 -4.56
CA ALA A 73 15.26 -8.39 -4.09
C ALA A 73 13.81 -8.58 -3.68
N PHE A 74 13.43 -8.01 -2.54
CA PHE A 74 12.05 -7.78 -2.16
C PHE A 74 11.83 -6.27 -1.96
N VAL A 75 10.91 -5.72 -2.75
CA VAL A 75 10.63 -4.29 -2.79
C VAL A 75 9.19 -4.06 -2.36
N PHE A 76 8.98 -3.16 -1.41
CA PHE A 76 7.63 -2.86 -0.96
C PHE A 76 7.48 -1.41 -0.49
N CYS A 77 6.23 -0.96 -0.37
CA CYS A 77 5.91 0.33 0.23
C CYS A 77 4.69 0.21 1.12
N VAL A 78 4.72 0.97 2.21
CA VAL A 78 3.69 0.99 3.26
C VAL A 78 3.56 2.38 3.87
N PRO A 79 2.41 2.73 4.49
CA PRO A 79 2.30 3.93 5.30
C PRO A 79 3.25 3.85 6.50
N ASN A 80 3.87 4.97 6.84
CA ASN A 80 4.79 5.06 7.96
C ASN A 80 4.14 5.69 9.21
N GLN A 81 4.90 5.86 10.28
CA GLN A 81 4.46 6.41 11.56
C GLN A 81 3.88 7.83 11.47
N ARG A 82 4.17 8.58 10.40
CA ARG A 82 3.63 9.94 10.19
C ARG A 82 2.23 9.94 9.59
N PHE A 83 1.78 8.82 9.00
CA PHE A 83 0.55 8.74 8.23
C PHE A 83 -0.67 9.29 9.00
N LEU A 84 -0.95 8.75 10.18
CA LEU A 84 -2.11 9.16 10.97
C LEU A 84 -2.01 10.60 11.49
N GLY A 85 -0.80 11.02 11.88
CA GLY A 85 -0.54 12.37 12.36
C GLY A 85 -0.67 13.45 11.27
N ALA A 86 -0.51 13.08 10.01
CA ALA A 86 -0.58 13.99 8.87
C ALA A 86 -2.00 14.17 8.32
N LEU A 87 -3.00 13.39 8.79
CA LEU A 87 -4.41 13.54 8.37
C LEU A 87 -4.92 14.96 8.65
N SER A 88 -5.46 15.59 7.61
CA SER A 88 -5.78 17.01 7.63
C SER A 88 -6.93 17.36 8.59
N ILE A 89 -7.95 16.51 8.67
CA ILE A 89 -9.08 16.68 9.60
C ILE A 89 -8.62 16.49 11.05
N GLY A 90 -7.76 15.50 11.32
CA GLY A 90 -7.16 15.31 12.64
C GLY A 90 -6.37 16.54 13.09
N ARG A 91 -5.50 17.07 12.21
CA ARG A 91 -4.72 18.28 12.44
C ARG A 91 -5.60 19.53 12.64
N PHE A 92 -6.71 19.63 11.93
CA PHE A 92 -7.68 20.72 12.13
C PHE A 92 -8.21 20.73 13.56
N PHE A 93 -8.62 19.59 14.09
CA PHE A 93 -9.07 19.50 15.49
C PHE A 93 -7.95 19.78 16.50
N ASP A 94 -6.72 19.32 16.22
CA ASP A 94 -5.55 19.63 17.08
C ASP A 94 -5.30 21.15 17.17
N ASN A 95 -5.40 21.84 16.03
CA ASN A 95 -5.22 23.30 15.99
C ASN A 95 -6.31 24.06 16.76
N LEU A 96 -7.51 23.50 16.84
CA LEU A 96 -8.61 24.01 17.69
C LEU A 96 -8.46 23.57 19.17
N ARG A 97 -7.34 22.90 19.57
CA ARG A 97 -7.12 22.31 20.87
C ARG A 97 -8.13 21.22 21.26
N LEU A 98 -8.83 20.65 20.30
CA LEU A 98 -9.80 19.56 20.45
C LEU A 98 -9.14 18.21 20.13
N ARG A 99 -8.01 17.90 20.79
CA ARG A 99 -7.18 16.69 20.53
C ARG A 99 -7.99 15.39 20.57
N PHE A 100 -8.93 15.31 21.51
CA PHE A 100 -9.82 14.14 21.60
C PHE A 100 -10.56 13.84 20.30
N LEU A 101 -11.09 14.88 19.63
CA LEU A 101 -11.77 14.72 18.32
C LEU A 101 -10.77 14.35 17.21
N GLY A 102 -9.57 14.93 17.26
CA GLY A 102 -8.49 14.56 16.33
C GLY A 102 -8.12 13.08 16.44
N ASP A 103 -7.97 12.56 17.66
CA ASP A 103 -7.64 11.16 17.90
C ASP A 103 -8.80 10.22 17.58
N LEU A 104 -10.04 10.63 17.83
CA LEU A 104 -11.22 9.87 17.41
C LEU A 104 -11.28 9.73 15.89
N TYR A 105 -11.01 10.82 15.18
CA TYR A 105 -10.96 10.83 13.72
C TYR A 105 -9.84 9.93 13.17
N ARG A 106 -8.62 10.01 13.72
CA ARG A 106 -7.48 9.16 13.31
C ARG A 106 -7.80 7.68 13.50
N ARG A 107 -8.39 7.30 14.63
CA ARG A 107 -8.85 5.92 14.87
C ARG A 107 -9.92 5.48 13.88
N PHE A 108 -10.89 6.35 13.60
CA PHE A 108 -11.91 6.08 12.60
C PHE A 108 -11.28 5.87 11.21
N PHE A 109 -10.40 6.79 10.77
CA PHE A 109 -9.75 6.70 9.46
C PHE A 109 -8.87 5.46 9.35
N ASN A 110 -8.10 5.15 10.36
CA ASN A 110 -7.28 3.95 10.42
C ASN A 110 -8.11 2.67 10.30
N ARG A 111 -9.28 2.65 10.95
CA ARG A 111 -10.21 1.51 10.89
C ARG A 111 -10.80 1.32 9.49
N ILE A 112 -11.25 2.38 8.81
CA ILE A 112 -11.80 2.28 7.45
C ILE A 112 -10.71 1.95 6.43
N SER A 113 -9.50 2.43 6.63
CA SER A 113 -8.33 2.10 5.82
C SER A 113 -7.79 0.70 6.10
N ARG A 114 -8.22 0.05 7.20
CA ARG A 114 -7.78 -1.29 7.63
C ARG A 114 -6.27 -1.41 7.78
N HIS A 115 -5.61 -0.34 8.23
CA HIS A 115 -4.18 -0.39 8.49
C HIS A 115 -3.92 -1.01 9.88
N HIS A 116 -3.11 -2.05 9.91
CA HIS A 116 -2.59 -2.67 11.12
C HIS A 116 -1.17 -2.20 11.43
N HIS A 117 -0.42 -1.82 10.40
CA HIS A 117 0.99 -1.47 10.49
C HIS A 117 1.24 -0.12 9.80
N CYS A 118 1.46 0.92 10.62
CA CYS A 118 1.99 2.22 10.21
C CYS A 118 3.29 2.48 10.99
N ASP A 119 4.24 1.57 10.80
CA ASP A 119 5.44 1.49 11.64
C ASP A 119 6.59 2.30 11.05
N ASP A 120 7.56 2.62 11.90
CA ASP A 120 8.77 3.30 11.51
C ASP A 120 9.80 2.35 10.83
N PRO A 121 10.82 2.90 10.14
CA PRO A 121 11.82 2.08 9.46
C PRO A 121 12.63 1.17 10.39
N SER A 122 12.79 1.50 11.67
CA SER A 122 13.51 0.67 12.62
C SER A 122 12.73 -0.61 12.96
N THR A 123 11.42 -0.49 13.14
CA THR A 123 10.51 -1.62 13.34
C THR A 123 10.48 -2.54 12.12
N TRP A 124 10.41 -1.94 10.92
CA TRP A 124 10.47 -2.73 9.69
C TRP A 124 11.80 -3.45 9.52
N ARG A 125 12.92 -2.79 9.83
CA ARG A 125 14.24 -3.42 9.81
C ARG A 125 14.30 -4.67 10.70
N GLN A 126 13.80 -4.59 11.93
CA GLN A 126 13.79 -5.73 12.85
C GLN A 126 12.97 -6.90 12.32
N ARG A 127 11.77 -6.65 11.77
CA ARG A 127 10.94 -7.70 11.16
C ARG A 127 11.62 -8.36 9.96
N LEU A 128 12.22 -7.55 9.10
CA LEU A 128 12.93 -8.02 7.90
C LEU A 128 14.14 -8.88 8.29
N GLU A 129 14.94 -8.42 9.24
CA GLU A 129 16.10 -9.18 9.75
C GLU A 129 15.69 -10.51 10.35
N GLY A 130 14.58 -10.56 11.11
CA GLY A 130 13.99 -11.77 11.65
C GLY A 130 13.50 -12.77 10.60
N ALA A 131 13.14 -12.28 9.40
CA ALA A 131 12.71 -13.10 8.27
C ALA A 131 13.82 -13.38 7.25
N GLY A 132 15.10 -13.09 7.60
CA GLY A 132 16.24 -13.38 6.74
C GLY A 132 16.50 -12.37 5.62
N PHE A 133 15.94 -11.15 5.74
CA PHE A 133 16.22 -10.05 4.81
C PHE A 133 17.22 -9.05 5.40
N GLU A 134 17.93 -8.36 4.54
CA GLU A 134 18.67 -7.14 4.86
C GLU A 134 17.98 -5.92 4.22
N LEU A 135 17.88 -4.82 4.94
CA LEU A 135 17.42 -3.55 4.40
C LEU A 135 18.56 -2.88 3.66
N VAL A 136 18.42 -2.74 2.34
CA VAL A 136 19.44 -2.13 1.46
C VAL A 136 19.26 -0.61 1.44
N ASP A 137 18.01 -0.14 1.22
CA ASP A 137 17.70 1.28 1.14
C ASP A 137 16.24 1.54 1.51
N CYS A 138 15.93 2.75 1.97
CA CYS A 138 14.56 3.20 2.16
C CYS A 138 14.48 4.72 2.08
N TRP A 139 13.35 5.23 1.57
CA TRP A 139 13.06 6.66 1.55
C TRP A 139 11.58 6.92 1.72
N ASP A 140 11.28 8.08 2.27
CA ASP A 140 9.90 8.52 2.43
C ASP A 140 9.39 9.17 1.14
N TYR A 141 8.14 8.93 0.84
CA TYR A 141 7.43 9.51 -0.31
C TYR A 141 5.96 9.78 0.05
N PHE A 142 5.16 10.23 -0.91
CA PHE A 142 3.76 10.57 -0.71
C PHE A 142 3.57 11.69 0.31
N SER A 143 3.62 12.92 -0.16
CA SER A 143 3.58 14.11 0.67
C SER A 143 2.31 14.23 1.53
N PRO A 144 2.33 15.02 2.62
CA PRO A 144 1.11 15.36 3.36
C PRO A 144 0.02 16.02 2.49
N ARG A 145 0.39 16.67 1.37
CA ARG A 145 -0.56 17.20 0.39
C ARG A 145 -1.23 16.07 -0.38
N ALA A 146 -0.46 15.09 -0.84
CA ALA A 146 -0.98 13.91 -1.53
C ALA A 146 -1.90 13.12 -0.59
N LEU A 147 -1.52 12.96 0.68
CA LEU A 147 -2.38 12.35 1.69
C LEU A 147 -3.70 13.12 1.88
N ARG A 148 -3.65 14.45 1.90
CA ARG A 148 -4.88 15.26 2.00
C ARG A 148 -5.81 15.00 0.82
N VAL A 149 -5.27 14.92 -0.40
CA VAL A 149 -6.07 14.59 -1.59
C VAL A 149 -6.70 13.20 -1.47
N LEU A 150 -5.95 12.21 -0.97
CA LEU A 150 -6.45 10.85 -0.71
C LEU A 150 -7.54 10.86 0.37
N GLU A 151 -7.29 11.52 1.50
CA GLU A 151 -8.22 11.65 2.63
C GLU A 151 -9.57 12.24 2.19
N TRP A 152 -9.54 13.38 1.51
CA TRP A 152 -10.75 14.03 1.02
C TRP A 152 -11.38 13.26 -0.14
N GLY A 153 -10.59 12.57 -0.95
CA GLY A 153 -11.08 11.69 -2.01
C GLY A 153 -12.01 10.59 -1.50
N HIS A 154 -11.79 10.07 -0.29
CA HIS A 154 -12.70 9.11 0.34
C HIS A 154 -14.08 9.72 0.60
N TYR A 155 -14.16 10.98 1.01
CA TYR A 155 -15.44 11.64 1.30
C TYR A 155 -16.13 12.14 0.03
N PHE A 156 -15.40 12.75 -0.89
CA PHE A 156 -15.95 13.15 -2.19
C PHE A 156 -16.32 11.95 -3.07
N GLY A 157 -15.74 10.80 -2.81
CA GLY A 157 -16.10 9.54 -3.47
C GLY A 157 -17.37 8.88 -2.92
N LEU A 158 -17.92 9.31 -1.76
CA LEU A 158 -19.15 8.74 -1.20
C LEU A 158 -20.33 8.72 -2.16
N PRO A 159 -20.62 9.76 -2.96
CA PRO A 159 -21.66 9.69 -3.98
C PRO A 159 -21.43 8.59 -5.01
N SER A 160 -20.16 8.22 -5.26
CA SER A 160 -19.81 7.11 -6.17
C SER A 160 -20.18 5.73 -5.61
N LEU A 161 -20.46 5.61 -4.31
CA LEU A 161 -21.03 4.38 -3.74
C LEU A 161 -22.45 4.14 -4.27
N LEU A 162 -23.25 5.19 -4.45
CA LEU A 162 -24.58 5.08 -5.04
C LEU A 162 -24.49 4.62 -6.48
N THR A 163 -23.57 5.17 -7.25
CA THR A 163 -23.37 4.75 -8.65
C THR A 163 -22.88 3.30 -8.73
N ARG A 164 -22.02 2.88 -7.81
CA ARG A 164 -21.58 1.48 -7.71
C ARG A 164 -22.73 0.56 -7.33
N LEU A 165 -23.58 0.97 -6.38
CA LEU A 165 -24.73 0.16 -5.93
C LEU A 165 -25.77 0.01 -7.05
N LEU A 166 -26.03 1.08 -7.80
CA LEU A 166 -27.07 1.10 -8.85
C LEU A 166 -26.57 0.55 -10.18
N TRP A 167 -25.33 0.81 -10.56
CA TRP A 167 -24.78 0.46 -11.89
C TRP A 167 -23.54 -0.44 -11.84
N GLY A 168 -23.12 -0.87 -10.67
CA GLY A 168 -21.92 -1.73 -10.49
C GLY A 168 -20.59 -1.03 -10.81
N ARG A 169 -20.58 0.27 -11.08
CA ARG A 169 -19.40 1.05 -11.48
C ARG A 169 -19.17 2.23 -10.56
N TRP A 170 -17.90 2.46 -10.17
CA TRP A 170 -17.49 3.62 -9.40
C TRP A 170 -17.58 4.92 -10.21
N ILE A 171 -17.29 4.84 -11.50
CA ILE A 171 -17.30 5.96 -12.43
C ILE A 171 -18.27 5.60 -13.55
N VAL A 172 -19.37 6.36 -13.66
CA VAL A 172 -20.40 6.13 -14.67
C VAL A 172 -19.91 6.58 -16.04
N ALA A 173 -19.16 7.68 -16.08
CA ALA A 173 -18.70 8.31 -17.30
C ALA A 173 -17.16 8.48 -17.27
N PRO A 174 -16.35 7.48 -17.65
CA PRO A 174 -14.89 7.53 -17.57
C PRO A 174 -14.25 8.32 -18.72
N TRP A 175 -14.86 9.43 -19.12
CA TRP A 175 -14.34 10.28 -20.19
C TRP A 175 -13.40 11.36 -19.65
N LYS A 176 -12.49 11.85 -20.47
CA LYS A 176 -11.50 12.87 -20.07
C LYS A 176 -12.13 14.15 -19.50
N TRP A 177 -13.30 14.54 -19.99
CA TRP A 177 -14.00 15.72 -19.50
C TRP A 177 -14.63 15.54 -18.12
N SER A 178 -15.17 14.36 -17.80
CA SER A 178 -15.74 14.07 -16.46
C SER A 178 -14.68 13.95 -15.37
N LEU A 179 -13.44 13.59 -15.74
CA LEU A 179 -12.30 13.50 -14.84
C LEU A 179 -11.49 14.81 -14.75
N PHE A 180 -11.91 15.86 -15.45
CA PHE A 180 -11.19 17.14 -15.49
C PHE A 180 -10.93 17.72 -14.10
N PHE A 181 -11.96 17.83 -13.28
CA PHE A 181 -11.84 18.36 -11.91
C PHE A 181 -10.97 17.45 -11.02
N THR A 182 -11.16 16.15 -11.09
CA THR A 182 -10.32 15.19 -10.36
C THR A 182 -8.86 15.35 -10.76
N ARG A 183 -8.57 15.43 -12.06
CA ARG A 183 -7.24 15.68 -12.57
C ARG A 183 -6.64 17.00 -12.06
N LEU A 184 -7.41 18.07 -12.07
CA LEU A 184 -6.97 19.39 -11.61
C LEU A 184 -6.58 19.37 -10.13
N ILE A 185 -7.37 18.71 -9.28
CA ILE A 185 -7.12 18.58 -7.84
C ILE A 185 -5.88 17.70 -7.57
N THR A 186 -5.74 16.58 -8.29
CA THR A 186 -4.67 15.62 -8.07
C THR A 186 -3.35 16.01 -8.72
N LEU A 187 -3.36 16.85 -9.77
CA LEU A 187 -2.19 17.15 -10.61
C LEU A 187 -1.01 17.71 -9.81
N LYS A 188 -1.26 18.60 -8.84
CA LYS A 188 -0.21 19.18 -8.02
C LYS A 188 0.47 18.14 -7.12
N ALA A 189 -0.32 17.23 -6.53
CA ALA A 189 0.20 16.14 -5.71
C ALA A 189 0.94 15.10 -6.57
N TYR A 190 0.45 14.83 -7.77
CA TYR A 190 1.09 13.90 -8.71
C TYR A 190 2.45 14.38 -9.22
N ASN A 191 2.61 15.69 -9.43
CA ASN A 191 3.85 16.28 -9.94
C ASN A 191 4.88 16.63 -8.85
N GLU A 192 4.63 16.27 -7.60
CA GLU A 192 5.60 16.45 -6.52
C GLU A 192 6.82 15.52 -6.71
N ALA A 193 7.93 15.89 -6.09
CA ALA A 193 9.13 15.04 -6.10
C ALA A 193 8.82 13.66 -5.51
N SER A 194 9.42 12.63 -6.07
CA SER A 194 9.23 11.23 -5.64
C SER A 194 9.79 10.97 -4.24
N ILE A 195 10.78 11.73 -3.79
CA ILE A 195 11.35 11.64 -2.44
C ILE A 195 10.87 12.86 -1.65
N GLN A 196 10.33 12.62 -0.46
CA GLN A 196 9.71 13.62 0.40
C GLN A 196 10.26 13.48 1.83
N ALA A 197 10.96 14.48 2.36
CA ALA A 197 11.48 14.43 3.73
C ALA A 197 10.39 14.24 4.80
N GLU A 198 9.17 14.75 4.54
CA GLU A 198 7.98 14.64 5.38
C GLU A 198 6.98 13.64 4.79
N GLY A 199 7.44 12.69 4.00
CA GLY A 199 6.61 11.67 3.38
C GLY A 199 5.88 10.82 4.42
N VAL A 200 4.67 10.38 4.08
CA VAL A 200 3.79 9.60 4.97
C VAL A 200 3.74 8.11 4.60
N TYR A 201 4.43 7.75 3.54
CA TYR A 201 4.72 6.38 3.12
C TYR A 201 6.23 6.21 3.01
N THR A 202 6.69 5.01 3.27
CA THR A 202 8.10 4.64 3.06
C THR A 202 8.21 3.53 2.03
N PHE A 203 9.12 3.70 1.10
CA PHE A 203 9.50 2.71 0.11
C PHE A 203 10.73 1.99 0.62
N TYR A 204 10.74 0.65 0.54
CA TYR A 204 11.80 -0.20 1.04
C TYR A 204 12.37 -1.05 -0.08
N ILE A 205 13.70 -1.09 -0.18
CA ILE A 205 14.44 -2.05 -0.98
C ILE A 205 15.16 -2.98 -0.03
N THR A 206 14.85 -4.25 -0.12
CA THR A 206 15.45 -5.29 0.72
C THR A 206 16.05 -6.39 -0.14
N ARG A 207 16.91 -7.20 0.46
CA ARG A 207 17.52 -8.36 -0.19
C ARG A 207 17.47 -9.55 0.75
N LYS A 208 17.12 -10.74 0.24
CA LYS A 208 17.25 -11.97 1.02
C LYS A 208 18.73 -12.24 1.30
N LYS A 209 19.06 -12.50 2.55
CA LYS A 209 20.43 -12.84 2.95
C LYS A 209 20.91 -14.10 2.23
N ILE A 210 22.19 -14.12 1.91
CA ILE A 210 22.87 -15.33 1.43
C ILE A 210 23.36 -16.04 2.69
N GLU A 211 22.79 -17.19 2.97
CA GLU A 211 23.31 -18.06 4.03
C GLU A 211 24.64 -18.65 3.55
N ASN A 212 25.70 -18.36 4.30
CA ASN A 212 27.06 -18.92 4.06
C ASN A 212 27.15 -20.35 4.56
#